data_fb3a2ee9b80a027dac8ba135c520e513
#
_entry.id   fb3a2ee9b80a027dac8ba135c520e513
#
_cell.length_a   1.000
_cell.length_b   1.000
_cell.length_c   1.000
_cell.angle_alpha   90.00
_cell.angle_beta   90.00
_cell.angle_gamma   90.00
#
_symmetry.space_group_name_H-M   'P 1'
#
loop_
_entity.id
_entity.type
_entity.pdbx_description
1 polymer ?
#
loop_
_entity_poly.entity_id
_entity_poly.type
_entity_poly.pdbx_seq_one_letter_code
_entity_poly.pdbx_strand_id
1 'polypeptide(L)'
;MCLAIPSRVISIDNNLFAMIDVFGARKKVSLMLMPEETKVGDYVLVHAGFAIQKVDRDIVESGKSMHETALALSILDIIVGKCAEAGGRAIDSVKLRIGKAAGVLPDALQFAFDAAKATTVAEKATLVIESVPVGGTCHECKKDFSVNDVQYVFSCPHCGSKFFEITSGREMEIVDMEIN
;
A
#
# COMPACT_ATOMS: atom_id res chain seq x y z
N MET A 1 2.57 8.78 -8.78
CA MET A 1 3.42 8.78 -7.58
C MET A 1 4.16 7.45 -7.50
N CYS A 2 5.49 7.45 -7.40
CA CYS A 2 6.25 6.21 -7.31
C CYS A 2 6.27 5.78 -5.84
N LEU A 3 5.65 4.67 -5.50
CA LEU A 3 5.73 4.09 -4.16
C LEU A 3 7.15 3.58 -3.89
N ALA A 4 7.72 3.95 -2.76
CA ALA A 4 8.94 3.34 -2.27
C ALA A 4 8.59 1.97 -1.64
N ILE A 5 9.23 0.90 -2.11
CA ILE A 5 8.91 -0.48 -1.71
C ILE A 5 10.00 -0.99 -0.76
N PRO A 6 9.65 -1.50 0.44
CA PRO A 6 10.59 -2.15 1.32
C PRO A 6 11.15 -3.41 0.64
N SER A 7 12.47 -3.53 0.59
CA SER A 7 13.14 -4.61 -0.12
C SER A 7 14.31 -5.12 0.69
N ARG A 8 14.50 -6.45 0.74
CA ARG A 8 15.59 -7.06 1.49
C ARG A 8 16.88 -7.05 0.68
N VAL A 9 17.98 -6.60 1.27
CA VAL A 9 19.31 -6.64 0.67
C VAL A 9 19.84 -8.08 0.70
N ILE A 10 20.17 -8.64 -0.48
CA ILE A 10 20.69 -10.00 -0.63
C ILE A 10 22.21 -9.99 -0.75
N SER A 11 22.77 -9.05 -1.50
CA SER A 11 24.21 -8.87 -1.68
C SER A 11 24.54 -7.41 -1.93
N ILE A 12 25.79 -7.02 -1.63
CA ILE A 12 26.29 -5.67 -1.86
C ILE A 12 27.57 -5.78 -2.72
N ASP A 13 27.66 -4.92 -3.72
CA ASP A 13 28.78 -4.81 -4.65
C ASP A 13 29.46 -3.46 -4.45
N ASN A 14 30.73 -3.49 -4.00
CA ASN A 14 31.61 -2.32 -3.80
C ASN A 14 30.98 -1.18 -2.96
N ASN A 15 30.08 -1.47 -2.04
CA ASN A 15 29.33 -0.51 -1.21
C ASN A 15 28.53 0.55 -1.99
N LEU A 16 28.43 0.43 -3.31
CA LEU A 16 27.70 1.37 -4.18
C LEU A 16 26.39 0.81 -4.72
N PHE A 17 26.32 -0.51 -4.86
CA PHE A 17 25.13 -1.18 -5.38
C PHE A 17 24.76 -2.37 -4.51
N ALA A 18 23.47 -2.63 -4.41
CA ALA A 18 22.94 -3.83 -3.77
C ALA A 18 22.04 -4.60 -4.72
N MET A 19 22.07 -5.91 -4.59
CA MET A 19 21.01 -6.77 -5.10
C MET A 19 19.96 -6.89 -4.01
N ILE A 20 18.72 -6.58 -4.33
CA ILE A 20 17.59 -6.64 -3.41
C ILE A 20 16.59 -7.69 -3.87
N ASP A 21 15.85 -8.25 -2.91
CA ASP A 21 14.68 -9.09 -3.15
C ASP A 21 13.41 -8.26 -2.92
N VAL A 22 12.56 -8.26 -3.93
CA VAL A 22 11.25 -7.62 -3.91
C VAL A 22 10.21 -8.71 -4.16
N PHE A 23 9.68 -9.33 -3.12
CA PHE A 23 8.69 -10.41 -3.24
C PHE A 23 9.11 -11.56 -4.18
N GLY A 24 10.38 -11.99 -4.09
CA GLY A 24 10.94 -13.05 -4.93
C GLY A 24 11.57 -12.58 -6.25
N ALA A 25 11.37 -11.33 -6.65
CA ALA A 25 12.05 -10.75 -7.80
C ALA A 25 13.34 -10.05 -7.36
N ARG A 26 14.46 -10.36 -8.03
CA ARG A 26 15.77 -9.75 -7.75
C ARG A 26 16.00 -8.52 -8.61
N LYS A 27 16.44 -7.42 -8.00
CA LYS A 27 16.74 -6.18 -8.70
C LYS A 27 18.00 -5.53 -8.15
N LYS A 28 18.84 -4.96 -9.05
CA LYS A 28 20.01 -4.17 -8.67
C LYS A 28 19.59 -2.73 -8.42
N VAL A 29 20.01 -2.16 -7.28
CA VAL A 29 19.72 -0.77 -6.87
C VAL A 29 20.99 -0.08 -6.42
N SER A 30 21.01 1.24 -6.52
CA SER A 30 22.11 2.07 -6.04
C SER A 30 21.93 2.39 -4.55
N LEU A 31 23.03 2.33 -3.79
CA LEU A 31 23.09 2.71 -2.39
C LEU A 31 23.60 4.16 -2.18
N MET A 32 23.86 4.91 -3.24
CA MET A 32 24.49 6.25 -3.16
C MET A 32 23.69 7.28 -2.37
N LEU A 33 22.38 7.08 -2.23
CA LEU A 33 21.49 7.98 -1.47
C LEU A 33 21.22 7.50 -0.04
N MET A 34 21.86 6.40 0.38
CA MET A 34 21.71 5.90 1.74
C MET A 34 22.42 6.81 2.75
N PRO A 35 21.72 7.26 3.81
CA PRO A 35 22.32 8.11 4.84
C PRO A 35 23.24 7.34 5.80
N GLU A 36 23.20 6.01 5.78
CA GLU A 36 23.95 5.12 6.68
C GLU A 36 24.43 3.87 5.96
N GLU A 37 25.43 3.19 6.57
CA GLU A 37 25.99 1.96 6.03
C GLU A 37 24.92 0.86 5.95
N THR A 38 24.79 0.24 4.76
CA THR A 38 23.84 -0.84 4.50
C THR A 38 24.56 -2.18 4.56
N LYS A 39 23.93 -3.19 5.16
CA LYS A 39 24.45 -4.56 5.29
C LYS A 39 23.53 -5.58 4.60
N VAL A 40 24.09 -6.72 4.24
CA VAL A 40 23.29 -7.84 3.75
C VAL A 40 22.32 -8.30 4.83
N GLY A 41 21.05 -8.44 4.46
CA GLY A 41 19.95 -8.76 5.36
C GLY A 41 19.15 -7.54 5.83
N ASP A 42 19.67 -6.32 5.65
CA ASP A 42 18.91 -5.11 5.93
C ASP A 42 17.71 -4.97 4.99
N TYR A 43 16.69 -4.29 5.46
CA TYR A 43 15.58 -3.83 4.62
C TYR A 43 15.78 -2.36 4.27
N VAL A 44 15.57 -2.02 3.00
CA VAL A 44 15.72 -0.66 2.47
C VAL A 44 14.49 -0.27 1.67
N LEU A 45 14.09 1.00 1.77
CA LEU A 45 13.11 1.60 0.87
C LEU A 45 13.78 1.91 -0.46
N VAL A 46 13.15 1.45 -1.55
CA VAL A 46 13.68 1.68 -2.90
C VAL A 46 12.73 2.54 -3.71
N HIS A 47 13.28 3.61 -4.27
CA HIS A 47 12.57 4.54 -5.14
C HIS A 47 13.40 4.78 -6.42
N ALA A 48 12.77 4.59 -7.59
CA ALA A 48 13.39 4.82 -8.91
C ALA A 48 14.78 4.16 -9.10
N GLY A 49 15.02 3.00 -8.46
CA GLY A 49 16.28 2.28 -8.56
C GLY A 49 17.35 2.69 -7.54
N PHE A 50 17.02 3.57 -6.59
CA PHE A 50 17.88 3.98 -5.48
C PHE A 50 17.31 3.49 -4.15
N ALA A 51 18.15 2.96 -3.28
CA ALA A 51 17.83 2.80 -1.89
C ALA A 51 17.97 4.17 -1.21
N ILE A 52 16.98 4.58 -0.42
CA ILE A 52 16.89 5.91 0.15
C ILE A 52 16.89 5.92 1.68
N GLN A 53 16.47 4.84 2.30
CA GLN A 53 16.36 4.73 3.76
C GLN A 53 16.39 3.27 4.19
N LYS A 54 16.99 2.98 5.37
CA LYS A 54 16.80 1.69 6.06
C LYS A 54 15.43 1.63 6.71
N VAL A 55 14.90 0.42 6.75
CA VAL A 55 13.65 0.10 7.43
C VAL A 55 13.93 -0.93 8.51
N ASP A 56 13.35 -0.75 9.67
CA ASP A 56 13.47 -1.73 10.74
C ASP A 56 12.86 -3.07 10.31
N ARG A 57 13.61 -4.14 10.56
CA ARG A 57 13.22 -5.51 10.23
C ARG A 57 11.89 -5.90 10.87
N ASP A 58 11.69 -5.52 12.13
CA ASP A 58 10.48 -5.85 12.88
C ASP A 58 9.24 -5.17 12.28
N ILE A 59 9.40 -4.01 11.67
CA ILE A 59 8.34 -3.29 10.95
C ILE A 59 7.97 -4.02 9.66
N VAL A 60 8.96 -4.52 8.91
CA VAL A 60 8.72 -5.22 7.64
C VAL A 60 8.19 -6.64 7.85
N GLU A 61 8.73 -7.38 8.82
CA GLU A 61 8.34 -8.78 9.10
C GLU A 61 7.02 -8.89 9.85
N SER A 62 6.65 -7.88 10.66
CA SER A 62 5.34 -7.86 11.36
C SER A 62 4.17 -7.51 10.44
N GLY A 63 4.43 -7.16 9.17
CA GLY A 63 3.39 -6.67 8.25
C GLY A 63 2.73 -5.36 8.73
N LYS A 64 3.24 -4.77 9.81
CA LYS A 64 2.81 -3.47 10.35
C LYS A 64 3.60 -2.35 9.66
N SER A 65 3.32 -2.02 8.62
CA SER A 65 2.91 -1.07 7.68
C SER A 65 3.42 0.35 7.91
N MET A 66 4.61 0.60 7.35
CA MET A 66 4.92 1.98 6.90
C MET A 66 4.00 2.41 5.76
N HIS A 67 3.40 1.45 5.03
CA HIS A 67 2.45 1.75 3.96
C HIS A 67 1.16 2.36 4.49
N GLU A 68 0.54 1.79 5.52
CA GLU A 68 -0.72 2.31 6.03
C GLU A 68 -0.55 3.63 6.78
N THR A 69 0.59 3.87 7.43
CA THR A 69 0.89 5.19 8.02
C THR A 69 1.07 6.26 6.93
N ALA A 70 1.87 5.98 5.90
CA ALA A 70 2.05 6.89 4.77
C ALA A 70 0.74 7.11 3.99
N LEU A 71 -0.05 6.04 3.84
CA LEU A 71 -1.37 6.10 3.21
C LEU A 71 -2.34 6.94 4.04
N ALA A 72 -2.39 6.75 5.37
CA ALA A 72 -3.22 7.53 6.27
C ALA A 72 -2.89 9.03 6.21
N LEU A 73 -1.60 9.38 6.21
CA LEU A 73 -1.15 10.77 6.06
C LEU A 73 -1.56 11.34 4.70
N SER A 74 -1.40 10.59 3.61
CA SER A 74 -1.81 11.03 2.27
C SER A 74 -3.33 11.22 2.17
N ILE A 75 -4.12 10.34 2.78
CA ILE A 75 -5.57 10.48 2.87
C ILE A 75 -5.93 11.75 3.63
N LEU A 76 -5.28 11.99 4.79
CA LEU A 76 -5.51 13.19 5.60
C LEU A 76 -5.18 14.46 4.82
N ASP A 77 -4.05 14.52 4.13
CA ASP A 77 -3.69 15.68 3.30
C ASP A 77 -4.75 15.99 2.23
N ILE A 78 -5.26 14.95 1.56
CA ILE A 78 -6.30 15.10 0.54
C ILE A 78 -7.61 15.60 1.14
N ILE A 79 -8.09 14.98 2.24
CA ILE A 79 -9.40 15.33 2.82
C ILE A 79 -9.37 16.68 3.50
N VAL A 80 -8.27 17.05 4.17
CA VAL A 80 -8.07 18.38 4.76
C VAL A 80 -8.05 19.46 3.69
N GLY A 81 -7.33 19.22 2.58
CA GLY A 81 -7.32 20.12 1.43
C GLY A 81 -8.72 20.32 0.84
N LYS A 82 -9.45 19.21 0.60
CA LYS A 82 -10.83 19.27 0.08
C LYS A 82 -11.81 19.95 1.03
N CYS A 83 -11.67 19.72 2.34
CA CYS A 83 -12.48 20.41 3.36
C CYS A 83 -12.26 21.92 3.31
N ALA A 84 -11.01 22.36 3.20
CA ALA A 84 -10.67 23.77 3.09
C ALA A 84 -11.20 24.40 1.79
N GLU A 85 -11.08 23.71 0.65
CA GLU A 85 -11.62 24.15 -0.65
C GLU A 85 -13.15 24.30 -0.61
N ALA A 86 -13.85 23.43 0.13
CA ALA A 86 -15.30 23.48 0.32
C ALA A 86 -15.75 24.52 1.37
N GLY A 87 -14.83 25.17 2.09
CA GLY A 87 -15.13 26.11 3.16
C GLY A 87 -15.62 25.42 4.45
N GLY A 88 -15.40 24.12 4.58
CA GLY A 88 -15.77 23.33 5.76
C GLY A 88 -14.87 23.60 6.96
N ARG A 89 -15.37 23.30 8.15
CA ARG A 89 -14.65 23.50 9.42
C ARG A 89 -14.24 22.21 10.11
N ALA A 90 -14.94 21.13 9.79
CA ALA A 90 -14.68 19.81 10.34
C ALA A 90 -15.07 18.74 9.31
N ILE A 91 -14.48 17.56 9.45
CA ILE A 91 -14.83 16.35 8.68
C ILE A 91 -15.47 15.36 9.65
N ASP A 92 -16.67 14.89 9.32
CA ASP A 92 -17.43 13.96 10.16
C ASP A 92 -17.20 12.51 9.76
N SER A 93 -17.12 12.23 8.47
CA SER A 93 -16.81 10.89 7.97
C SER A 93 -16.03 10.90 6.67
N VAL A 94 -15.26 9.83 6.46
CA VAL A 94 -14.52 9.56 5.21
C VAL A 94 -14.76 8.11 4.82
N LYS A 95 -15.24 7.88 3.61
CA LYS A 95 -15.46 6.53 3.07
C LYS A 95 -14.40 6.19 2.04
N LEU A 96 -13.66 5.12 2.29
CA LEU A 96 -12.69 4.55 1.37
C LEU A 96 -13.23 3.28 0.74
N ARG A 97 -12.87 3.06 -0.51
CA ARG A 97 -13.00 1.76 -1.18
C ARG A 97 -11.62 1.20 -1.41
N ILE A 98 -11.35 0.03 -0.80
CA ILE A 98 -10.03 -0.61 -0.85
C ILE A 98 -10.18 -2.04 -1.33
N GLY A 99 -9.50 -2.36 -2.42
CA GLY A 99 -9.43 -3.70 -2.98
C GLY A 99 -8.60 -4.65 -2.13
N LYS A 100 -9.03 -5.90 -1.97
CA LYS A 100 -8.30 -6.92 -1.21
C LYS A 100 -6.92 -7.25 -1.80
N ALA A 101 -6.71 -7.02 -3.09
CA ALA A 101 -5.40 -7.15 -3.76
C ALA A 101 -4.58 -5.84 -3.74
N ALA A 102 -5.05 -4.77 -3.11
CA ALA A 102 -4.27 -3.54 -2.94
C ALA A 102 -3.13 -3.67 -1.92
N GLY A 103 -3.11 -4.76 -1.14
CA GLY A 103 -2.06 -5.03 -0.15
C GLY A 103 -2.15 -4.16 1.11
N VAL A 104 -3.29 -3.52 1.35
CA VAL A 104 -3.55 -2.68 2.52
C VAL A 104 -4.27 -3.52 3.59
N LEU A 105 -3.81 -3.42 4.84
CA LEU A 105 -4.47 -4.00 5.98
C LEU A 105 -5.45 -2.98 6.58
N PRO A 106 -6.78 -3.21 6.51
CA PRO A 106 -7.78 -2.24 6.95
C PRO A 106 -7.62 -1.80 8.40
N ASP A 107 -7.36 -2.75 9.32
CA ASP A 107 -7.21 -2.45 10.75
C ASP A 107 -5.97 -1.60 11.03
N ALA A 108 -4.87 -1.85 10.32
CA ALA A 108 -3.63 -1.08 10.44
C ALA A 108 -3.82 0.33 9.87
N LEU A 109 -4.53 0.47 8.74
CA LEU A 109 -4.87 1.77 8.17
C LEU A 109 -5.80 2.57 9.10
N GLN A 110 -6.81 1.93 9.68
CA GLN A 110 -7.70 2.54 10.68
C GLN A 110 -6.90 3.08 11.87
N PHE A 111 -6.02 2.26 12.43
CA PHE A 111 -5.17 2.66 13.55
C PHE A 111 -4.26 3.84 13.20
N ALA A 112 -3.61 3.80 12.04
CA ALA A 112 -2.71 4.86 11.56
C ALA A 112 -3.48 6.17 11.31
N PHE A 113 -4.67 6.08 10.73
CA PHE A 113 -5.54 7.23 10.50
C PHE A 113 -5.98 7.87 11.83
N ASP A 114 -6.44 7.06 12.79
CA ASP A 114 -6.89 7.54 14.10
C ASP A 114 -5.76 8.20 14.89
N ALA A 115 -4.53 7.69 14.78
CA ALA A 115 -3.37 8.31 15.39
C ALA A 115 -2.97 9.65 14.73
N ALA A 116 -3.06 9.73 13.39
CA ALA A 116 -2.60 10.89 12.64
C ALA A 116 -3.61 12.05 12.60
N LYS A 117 -4.92 11.78 12.72
CA LYS A 117 -6.00 12.81 12.63
C LYS A 117 -6.08 13.76 13.82
N ALA A 118 -5.48 13.42 14.98
CA ALA A 118 -5.71 14.04 16.29
C ALA A 118 -5.49 15.57 16.37
N THR A 119 -4.77 16.17 15.41
CA THR A 119 -4.51 17.63 15.39
C THR A 119 -5.03 18.30 14.12
N THR A 120 -5.97 17.66 13.42
CA THR A 120 -6.50 18.13 12.15
C THR A 120 -7.99 18.45 12.23
N VAL A 121 -8.56 19.05 11.19
CA VAL A 121 -10.02 19.22 11.06
C VAL A 121 -10.78 17.88 10.97
N ALA A 122 -10.06 16.77 10.83
CA ALA A 122 -10.58 15.40 10.81
C ALA A 122 -10.50 14.71 12.18
N GLU A 123 -10.19 15.42 13.28
CA GLU A 123 -10.00 14.84 14.62
C GLU A 123 -11.15 13.90 15.04
N LYS A 124 -12.37 14.28 14.73
CA LYS A 124 -13.58 13.52 15.06
C LYS A 124 -14.09 12.63 13.92
N ALA A 125 -13.40 12.67 12.77
CA ALA A 125 -13.83 11.92 11.59
C ALA A 125 -13.82 10.41 11.83
N THR A 126 -14.86 9.74 11.32
CA THR A 126 -14.94 8.29 11.25
C THR A 126 -14.42 7.82 9.89
N LEU A 127 -13.44 6.92 9.88
CA LEU A 127 -12.99 6.27 8.65
C LEU A 127 -13.81 5.01 8.40
N VAL A 128 -14.47 4.93 7.26
CA VAL A 128 -15.24 3.76 6.82
C VAL A 128 -14.52 3.10 5.66
N ILE A 129 -14.12 1.84 5.81
CA ILE A 129 -13.42 1.10 4.77
C ILE A 129 -14.34 0.05 4.16
N GLU A 130 -14.67 0.23 2.88
CA GLU A 130 -15.40 -0.73 2.06
C GLU A 130 -14.39 -1.61 1.31
N SER A 131 -14.37 -2.92 1.63
CA SER A 131 -13.48 -3.87 0.99
C SER A 131 -14.05 -4.38 -0.33
N VAL A 132 -13.29 -4.28 -1.42
CA VAL A 132 -13.67 -4.80 -2.74
C VAL A 132 -13.00 -6.17 -2.95
N PRO A 133 -13.79 -7.22 -3.26
CA PRO A 133 -13.25 -8.55 -3.53
C PRO A 133 -12.40 -8.58 -4.79
N VAL A 134 -11.46 -9.53 -4.85
CA VAL A 134 -10.68 -9.75 -6.07
C VAL A 134 -11.55 -10.41 -7.11
N GLY A 135 -11.78 -9.72 -8.21
CA GLY A 135 -12.51 -10.22 -9.36
C GLY A 135 -11.65 -10.24 -10.62
N GLY A 136 -12.03 -11.09 -11.56
CA GLY A 136 -11.34 -11.19 -12.84
C GLY A 136 -12.08 -12.00 -13.87
N THR A 137 -11.58 -11.94 -15.11
CA THR A 137 -12.11 -12.71 -16.25
C THR A 137 -11.05 -13.68 -16.75
N CYS A 138 -11.36 -14.94 -16.87
CA CYS A 138 -10.45 -15.95 -17.40
C CYS A 138 -10.44 -15.95 -18.93
N HIS A 139 -9.25 -15.88 -19.52
CA HIS A 139 -9.12 -15.91 -20.99
C HIS A 139 -9.33 -17.30 -21.61
N GLU A 140 -9.18 -18.38 -20.83
CA GLU A 140 -9.37 -19.74 -21.30
C GLU A 140 -10.84 -20.16 -21.27
N CYS A 141 -11.46 -20.16 -20.08
CA CYS A 141 -12.85 -20.61 -19.93
C CYS A 141 -13.88 -19.49 -20.11
N LYS A 142 -13.46 -18.24 -20.34
CA LYS A 142 -14.29 -17.05 -20.55
C LYS A 142 -15.29 -16.73 -19.42
N LYS A 143 -15.03 -17.26 -18.22
CA LYS A 143 -15.88 -17.02 -17.05
C LYS A 143 -15.29 -15.95 -16.17
N ASP A 144 -16.18 -15.12 -15.63
CA ASP A 144 -15.85 -14.20 -14.58
C ASP A 144 -15.78 -14.94 -13.24
N PHE A 145 -14.93 -14.45 -12.35
CA PHE A 145 -14.82 -14.94 -10.98
C PHE A 145 -14.69 -13.80 -9.99
N SER A 146 -15.10 -14.06 -8.76
CA SER A 146 -14.86 -13.18 -7.61
C SER A 146 -14.46 -14.03 -6.42
N VAL A 147 -13.41 -13.58 -5.70
CA VAL A 147 -12.83 -14.29 -4.56
C VAL A 147 -12.77 -13.37 -3.36
N ASN A 148 -13.50 -13.72 -2.31
CA ASN A 148 -13.65 -12.87 -1.12
C ASN A 148 -12.54 -13.04 -0.08
N ASP A 149 -11.92 -14.23 0.02
CA ASP A 149 -11.06 -14.58 1.15
C ASP A 149 -9.56 -14.62 0.84
N VAL A 150 -9.15 -14.20 -0.37
CA VAL A 150 -7.74 -14.20 -0.77
C VAL A 150 -7.31 -12.83 -1.27
N GLN A 151 -6.11 -12.43 -0.87
CA GLN A 151 -5.46 -11.21 -1.35
C GLN A 151 -4.84 -11.41 -2.75
N TYR A 152 -4.52 -12.66 -3.11
CA TYR A 152 -3.86 -12.99 -4.37
C TYR A 152 -4.54 -14.18 -5.06
N VAL A 153 -4.78 -14.03 -6.34
CA VAL A 153 -5.31 -15.10 -7.21
C VAL A 153 -4.18 -15.55 -8.14
N PHE A 154 -3.80 -16.81 -8.05
CA PHE A 154 -2.73 -17.40 -8.87
C PHE A 154 -3.24 -18.21 -10.05
N SER A 155 -4.51 -18.58 -10.04
CA SER A 155 -5.16 -19.34 -11.10
C SER A 155 -6.66 -19.12 -11.09
N CYS A 156 -7.29 -19.32 -12.27
CA CYS A 156 -8.74 -19.27 -12.40
C CYS A 156 -9.41 -20.32 -11.50
N PRO A 157 -10.36 -19.96 -10.64
CA PRO A 157 -11.03 -20.90 -9.74
C PRO A 157 -11.95 -21.90 -10.50
N HIS A 158 -12.28 -21.64 -11.77
CA HIS A 158 -13.14 -22.50 -12.57
C HIS A 158 -12.37 -23.55 -13.37
N CYS A 159 -11.19 -23.23 -13.90
CA CYS A 159 -10.45 -24.14 -14.80
C CYS A 159 -8.96 -24.30 -14.47
N GLY A 160 -8.44 -23.61 -13.43
CA GLY A 160 -7.04 -23.68 -13.04
C GLY A 160 -6.08 -22.93 -13.97
N SER A 161 -6.55 -22.28 -15.03
CA SER A 161 -5.70 -21.53 -15.95
C SER A 161 -5.01 -20.35 -15.25
N LYS A 162 -3.79 -20.05 -15.66
CA LYS A 162 -3.05 -18.85 -15.24
C LYS A 162 -3.28 -17.64 -16.16
N PHE A 163 -4.03 -17.83 -17.25
CA PHE A 163 -4.36 -16.78 -18.22
C PHE A 163 -5.69 -16.12 -17.85
N PHE A 164 -5.61 -15.11 -16.99
CA PHE A 164 -6.78 -14.32 -16.57
C PHE A 164 -6.37 -12.87 -16.37
N GLU A 165 -7.34 -11.98 -16.40
CA GLU A 165 -7.21 -10.56 -16.10
C GLU A 165 -7.94 -10.23 -14.80
N ILE A 166 -7.30 -9.45 -13.93
CA ILE A 166 -7.95 -8.93 -12.72
C ILE A 166 -8.67 -7.63 -13.07
N THR A 167 -9.97 -7.63 -12.83
CA THR A 167 -10.88 -6.52 -13.16
C THR A 167 -11.32 -5.73 -11.93
N SER A 168 -11.19 -6.29 -10.70
CA SER A 168 -11.51 -5.63 -9.44
C SER A 168 -10.63 -6.12 -8.30
N GLY A 169 -10.62 -5.40 -7.19
CA GLY A 169 -9.87 -5.76 -5.99
C GLY A 169 -8.52 -5.04 -5.86
N ARG A 170 -8.23 -4.06 -6.73
CA ARG A 170 -7.03 -3.20 -6.65
C ARG A 170 -7.36 -1.73 -6.37
N GLU A 171 -8.62 -1.44 -6.11
CA GLU A 171 -9.12 -0.09 -5.87
C GLU A 171 -8.46 0.50 -4.61
N MET A 172 -8.22 1.80 -4.66
CA MET A 172 -7.77 2.60 -3.53
C MET A 172 -8.30 4.02 -3.77
N GLU A 173 -9.51 4.26 -3.28
CA GLU A 173 -10.29 5.47 -3.61
C GLU A 173 -10.96 6.05 -2.37
N ILE A 174 -10.98 7.38 -2.29
CA ILE A 174 -11.89 8.11 -1.40
C ILE A 174 -13.20 8.24 -2.17
N VAL A 175 -14.24 7.56 -1.70
CA VAL A 175 -15.55 7.49 -2.37
C VAL A 175 -16.44 8.64 -1.94
N ASP A 176 -16.38 8.97 -0.65
CA ASP A 176 -17.27 9.98 -0.05
C ASP A 176 -16.61 10.63 1.16
N MET A 177 -17.05 11.85 1.47
CA MET A 177 -16.58 12.60 2.63
C MET A 177 -17.70 13.55 3.09
N GLU A 178 -18.05 13.45 4.37
CA GLU A 178 -19.00 14.37 5.00
C GLU A 178 -18.24 15.50 5.69
N ILE A 179 -18.60 16.73 5.35
CA ILE A 179 -17.98 17.97 5.86
C ILE A 179 -19.05 18.79 6.58
N ASN A 180 -18.64 19.38 7.71
CA ASN A 180 -19.49 20.28 8.52
C ASN A 180 -18.92 21.70 8.57
#